data_c21b7c4b0389e24b58eb14d4bf2da120
#
_entry.id   c21b7c4b0389e24b58eb14d4bf2da120
#
_cell.length_a   1.000
_cell.length_b   1.000
_cell.length_c   1.000
_cell.angle_alpha   90.00
_cell.angle_beta   90.00
_cell.angle_gamma   90.00
#
_symmetry.space_group_name_H-M   'P 1'
#
loop_
_entity.id
_entity.type
_entity.pdbx_description
1 polymer ?
#
loop_
_entity_poly.entity_id
_entity_poly.type
_entity_poly.pdbx_seq_one_letter_code
_entity_poly.pdbx_strand_id
1 'polypeptide(L)'
;RNIDKVISEEKDIPVLDRVRHPLSTEDELTQIGWPKRENIRARAIMAVYSKLGAIDFADGTPLNRQQLIEGKRQYHHVFPQALLKKAEVESSFALNCSLITDKTNLNISNKDPYLYLSERYNWTSEEIVHSRLKSHLIPIEELKNGGYDGLTEEEEKEKIKEDFNSFIIKRAKYVVEAISKLTEGLDIHANDIINKVEEKELQSYE
;
A
#
# COMPACT_ATOMS: atom_id res chain seq x y z
N ARG A 1 25.95 20.81 -2.74
CA ARG A 1 25.51 21.80 -3.72
C ARG A 1 23.98 22.01 -3.75
N ASN A 2 23.19 20.96 -3.84
CA ASN A 2 21.72 21.11 -3.79
C ASN A 2 21.21 21.35 -2.36
N ILE A 3 21.86 20.78 -1.35
CA ILE A 3 21.52 21.01 0.07
C ILE A 3 21.77 22.46 0.45
N ASP A 4 22.90 23.05 -0.01
CA ASP A 4 23.21 24.45 0.27
C ASP A 4 22.13 25.37 -0.32
N LYS A 5 21.63 25.05 -1.52
CA LYS A 5 20.55 25.80 -2.18
C LYS A 5 19.22 25.71 -1.41
N VAL A 6 18.89 24.52 -0.86
CA VAL A 6 17.70 24.36 0.00
C VAL A 6 17.83 25.20 1.27
N ILE A 7 19.04 25.22 1.89
CA ILE A 7 19.28 25.96 3.12
C ILE A 7 19.24 27.50 2.84
N SER A 8 19.71 27.92 1.67
CA SER A 8 19.67 29.34 1.28
C SER A 8 18.32 29.79 0.69
N GLU A 9 17.32 28.96 0.72
CA GLU A 9 15.94 29.22 0.20
C GLU A 9 15.95 29.63 -1.29
N GLU A 10 16.91 29.16 -2.07
CA GLU A 10 16.92 29.41 -3.51
C GLU A 10 15.70 28.77 -4.18
N LYS A 11 15.05 29.51 -5.08
CA LYS A 11 13.85 29.05 -5.79
C LYS A 11 14.15 28.03 -6.89
N ASP A 12 15.32 28.09 -7.50
CA ASP A 12 15.74 27.15 -8.56
C ASP A 12 16.65 26.06 -7.99
N ILE A 13 16.04 24.96 -7.58
CA ILE A 13 16.76 23.76 -7.13
C ILE A 13 16.54 22.66 -8.17
N PRO A 14 17.48 22.40 -9.08
CA PRO A 14 17.27 21.50 -10.22
C PRO A 14 16.80 20.10 -9.85
N VAL A 15 17.20 19.57 -8.70
CA VAL A 15 16.79 18.24 -8.23
C VAL A 15 15.32 18.20 -7.79
N LEU A 16 14.70 19.34 -7.52
CA LEU A 16 13.30 19.49 -7.15
C LEU A 16 12.42 20.00 -8.30
N ASP A 17 13.02 20.26 -9.46
CA ASP A 17 12.31 20.71 -10.67
C ASP A 17 11.40 19.60 -11.19
N ARG A 18 10.09 19.83 -11.18
CA ARG A 18 9.06 18.89 -11.61
C ARG A 18 9.03 18.61 -13.11
N VAL A 19 9.53 19.52 -13.92
CA VAL A 19 9.64 19.32 -15.36
C VAL A 19 10.77 18.33 -15.67
N ARG A 20 11.90 18.45 -14.97
CA ARG A 20 13.07 17.58 -15.14
C ARG A 20 12.92 16.25 -14.39
N HIS A 21 12.22 16.29 -13.25
CA HIS A 21 12.02 15.15 -12.36
C HIS A 21 10.54 15.05 -12.00
N PRO A 22 9.68 14.59 -12.92
CA PRO A 22 8.26 14.43 -12.67
C PRO A 22 8.02 13.40 -11.55
N LEU A 23 6.88 13.52 -10.90
CA LEU A 23 6.42 12.49 -9.98
C LEU A 23 6.14 11.20 -10.74
N SER A 24 6.30 10.07 -10.05
CA SER A 24 5.89 8.79 -10.61
C SER A 24 4.40 8.77 -10.89
N THR A 25 4.04 8.22 -12.04
CA THR A 25 2.66 7.96 -12.43
C THR A 25 2.10 6.72 -11.73
N GLU A 26 0.79 6.52 -11.80
CA GLU A 26 0.13 5.31 -11.30
C GLU A 26 0.74 4.06 -11.95
N ASP A 27 0.87 4.05 -13.28
CA ASP A 27 1.44 2.92 -14.04
C ASP A 27 2.87 2.61 -13.62
N GLU A 28 3.71 3.63 -13.42
CA GLU A 28 5.07 3.41 -12.94
C GLU A 28 5.10 2.81 -11.53
N LEU A 29 4.18 3.22 -10.65
CA LEU A 29 4.11 2.66 -9.30
C LEU A 29 3.71 1.19 -9.30
N THR A 30 2.83 0.76 -10.21
CA THR A 30 2.41 -0.66 -10.31
C THR A 30 3.57 -1.59 -10.67
N GLN A 31 4.62 -1.06 -11.31
CA GLN A 31 5.80 -1.82 -11.75
C GLN A 31 6.95 -1.82 -10.73
N ILE A 32 6.81 -1.11 -9.61
CA ILE A 32 7.87 -1.07 -8.61
C ILE A 32 7.92 -2.40 -7.85
N GLY A 33 9.06 -3.09 -7.95
CA GLY A 33 9.31 -4.36 -7.28
C GLY A 33 9.44 -4.23 -5.75
N TRP A 34 9.67 -5.36 -5.08
CA TRP A 34 9.72 -5.50 -3.62
C TRP A 34 10.68 -4.52 -2.93
N PRO A 35 10.39 -4.06 -1.71
CA PRO A 35 11.22 -3.08 -0.98
C PRO A 35 12.51 -3.68 -0.41
N LYS A 36 13.41 -4.10 -1.30
CA LYS A 36 14.78 -4.50 -0.96
C LYS A 36 15.66 -3.28 -0.72
N ARG A 37 16.86 -3.51 -0.16
CA ARG A 37 17.80 -2.43 0.20
C ARG A 37 18.12 -1.50 -0.96
N GLU A 38 18.30 -2.03 -2.15
CA GLU A 38 18.65 -1.33 -3.39
C GLU A 38 17.45 -0.65 -4.07
N ASN A 39 16.22 -1.06 -3.74
CA ASN A 39 15.02 -0.49 -4.35
C ASN A 39 14.54 0.75 -3.58
N ILE A 40 15.11 1.90 -3.93
CA ILE A 40 14.82 3.18 -3.27
C ILE A 40 13.34 3.59 -3.45
N ARG A 41 12.76 3.38 -4.65
CA ARG A 41 11.35 3.72 -4.93
C ARG A 41 10.40 2.92 -4.05
N ALA A 42 10.60 1.62 -3.93
CA ALA A 42 9.80 0.77 -3.05
C ALA A 42 9.90 1.19 -1.58
N ARG A 43 11.09 1.54 -1.12
CA ARG A 43 11.30 2.03 0.24
C ARG A 43 10.66 3.40 0.47
N ALA A 44 10.59 4.25 -0.55
CA ALA A 44 9.87 5.52 -0.46
C ALA A 44 8.37 5.30 -0.26
N ILE A 45 7.76 4.31 -0.92
CA ILE A 45 6.35 3.92 -0.69
C ILE A 45 6.16 3.49 0.77
N MET A 46 7.06 2.66 1.32
CA MET A 46 6.98 2.27 2.74
C MET A 46 7.12 3.48 3.69
N ALA A 47 7.92 4.48 3.32
CA ALA A 47 8.04 5.71 4.08
C ALA A 47 6.76 6.56 4.06
N VAL A 48 6.00 6.55 2.95
CA VAL A 48 4.67 7.18 2.88
C VAL A 48 3.72 6.53 3.89
N TYR A 49 3.66 5.20 3.96
CA TYR A 49 2.82 4.52 4.96
C TYR A 49 3.25 4.85 6.40
N SER A 50 4.55 4.90 6.67
CA SER A 50 5.06 5.31 7.98
C SER A 50 4.70 6.77 8.32
N LYS A 51 4.73 7.68 7.35
CA LYS A 51 4.32 9.08 7.54
C LYS A 51 2.82 9.21 7.80
N LEU A 52 2.00 8.34 7.21
CA LEU A 52 0.56 8.25 7.48
C LEU A 52 0.23 7.68 8.86
N GLY A 53 1.24 7.24 9.61
CA GLY A 53 1.03 6.62 10.92
C GLY A 53 0.52 5.18 10.82
N ALA A 54 1.01 4.42 9.84
CA ALA A 54 0.66 3.02 9.66
C ALA A 54 0.74 2.22 10.97
N ILE A 55 -0.24 1.37 11.23
CA ILE A 55 -0.35 0.52 12.40
C ILE A 55 -0.55 -0.94 12.00
N ASP A 56 -0.14 -1.87 12.85
CA ASP A 56 -0.31 -3.31 12.58
C ASP A 56 -1.79 -3.68 12.42
N PHE A 57 -2.09 -4.55 11.45
CA PHE A 57 -3.47 -4.93 11.11
C PHE A 57 -4.19 -5.66 12.24
N ALA A 58 -3.48 -6.50 12.98
CA ALA A 58 -4.09 -7.37 13.98
C ALA A 58 -4.22 -6.68 15.35
N ASP A 59 -3.14 -6.12 15.86
CA ASP A 59 -3.09 -5.62 17.24
C ASP A 59 -3.08 -4.09 17.34
N GLY A 60 -2.94 -3.39 16.22
CA GLY A 60 -2.89 -1.92 16.21
C GLY A 60 -1.58 -1.33 16.73
N THR A 61 -0.52 -2.11 16.84
CA THR A 61 0.79 -1.61 17.25
C THR A 61 1.29 -0.54 16.27
N PRO A 62 1.65 0.69 16.73
CA PRO A 62 2.15 1.74 15.86
C PRO A 62 3.46 1.33 15.18
N LEU A 63 3.56 1.63 13.89
CA LEU A 63 4.73 1.35 13.09
C LEU A 63 5.73 2.52 13.17
N ASN A 64 6.29 2.76 14.36
CA ASN A 64 7.21 3.86 14.61
C ASN A 64 8.68 3.53 14.29
N ARG A 65 9.52 4.57 14.30
CA ARG A 65 10.96 4.47 14.00
C ARG A 65 11.69 3.48 14.92
N GLN A 66 11.37 3.46 16.20
CA GLN A 66 12.04 2.59 17.18
C GLN A 66 11.84 1.11 16.85
N GLN A 67 10.61 0.74 16.53
CA GLN A 67 10.30 -0.64 16.12
C GLN A 67 10.92 -0.99 14.76
N LEU A 68 11.05 -0.03 13.83
CA LEU A 68 11.78 -0.24 12.58
C LEU A 68 13.26 -0.55 12.83
N ILE A 69 13.89 0.12 13.78
CA ILE A 69 15.28 -0.08 14.16
C ILE A 69 15.47 -1.42 14.87
N GLU A 70 14.56 -1.80 15.75
CA GLU A 70 14.60 -3.05 16.51
C GLU A 70 14.35 -4.30 15.66
N GLY A 71 14.05 -4.16 14.37
CA GLY A 71 13.90 -5.27 13.42
C GLY A 71 12.70 -6.17 13.64
N LYS A 72 11.73 -5.75 14.46
CA LYS A 72 10.51 -6.53 14.76
C LYS A 72 9.45 -6.47 13.67
N ARG A 73 9.82 -5.98 12.49
CA ARG A 73 8.91 -5.77 11.38
C ARG A 73 9.17 -6.66 10.23
N GLN A 74 8.07 -7.11 9.65
CA GLN A 74 8.09 -7.93 8.46
C GLN A 74 7.48 -7.17 7.29
N TYR A 75 8.06 -7.35 6.11
CA TYR A 75 7.43 -7.03 4.85
C TYR A 75 6.45 -8.16 4.52
N HIS A 76 5.18 -7.84 4.50
CA HIS A 76 4.10 -8.79 4.30
C HIS A 76 3.44 -8.58 2.95
N HIS A 77 3.18 -9.67 2.23
CA HIS A 77 2.36 -9.65 1.02
C HIS A 77 0.88 -9.56 1.41
N VAL A 78 0.20 -8.48 1.03
CA VAL A 78 -1.24 -8.30 1.28
C VAL A 78 -2.04 -9.39 0.56
N PHE A 79 -1.75 -9.60 -0.74
CA PHE A 79 -2.15 -10.82 -1.44
C PHE A 79 -1.04 -11.86 -1.29
N PRO A 80 -1.29 -13.01 -0.64
CA PRO A 80 -0.27 -14.00 -0.34
C PRO A 80 0.42 -14.53 -1.60
N GLN A 81 1.72 -14.73 -1.50
CA GLN A 81 2.52 -15.26 -2.60
C GLN A 81 2.00 -16.63 -3.10
N ALA A 82 1.55 -17.49 -2.18
CA ALA A 82 1.01 -18.80 -2.56
C ALA A 82 -0.27 -18.67 -3.40
N LEU A 83 -1.13 -17.71 -3.09
CA LEU A 83 -2.35 -17.43 -3.84
C LEU A 83 -2.02 -16.92 -5.25
N LEU A 84 -1.15 -15.91 -5.36
CA LEU A 84 -0.77 -15.34 -6.66
C LEU A 84 -0.01 -16.34 -7.53
N LYS A 85 0.77 -17.24 -6.93
CA LYS A 85 1.45 -18.32 -7.65
C LYS A 85 0.47 -19.28 -8.33
N LYS A 86 -0.68 -19.58 -7.71
CA LYS A 86 -1.72 -20.40 -8.35
C LYS A 86 -2.24 -19.76 -9.65
N ALA A 87 -2.36 -18.43 -9.65
CA ALA A 87 -2.80 -17.66 -10.80
C ALA A 87 -1.65 -17.28 -11.77
N GLU A 88 -0.43 -17.77 -11.54
CA GLU A 88 0.75 -17.43 -12.34
C GLU A 88 1.07 -15.93 -12.38
N VAL A 89 0.77 -15.22 -11.26
CA VAL A 89 0.97 -13.78 -11.12
C VAL A 89 2.19 -13.50 -10.24
N GLU A 90 3.03 -12.54 -10.66
CA GLU A 90 4.14 -12.05 -9.83
C GLU A 90 3.61 -11.35 -8.57
N SER A 91 4.18 -11.68 -7.42
CA SER A 91 3.73 -11.17 -6.12
C SER A 91 4.59 -10.04 -5.55
N SER A 92 5.83 -9.91 -6.04
CA SER A 92 6.88 -9.11 -5.42
C SER A 92 6.83 -7.63 -5.82
N PHE A 93 5.66 -7.00 -5.72
CA PHE A 93 5.47 -5.58 -5.95
C PHE A 93 5.43 -4.78 -4.64
N ALA A 94 5.96 -3.55 -4.68
CA ALA A 94 5.91 -2.63 -3.53
C ALA A 94 4.47 -2.32 -3.10
N LEU A 95 3.55 -2.22 -4.05
CA LEU A 95 2.13 -2.02 -3.76
C LEU A 95 1.42 -3.27 -3.22
N ASN A 96 2.02 -4.45 -3.30
CA ASN A 96 1.55 -5.64 -2.59
C ASN A 96 2.19 -5.79 -1.19
N CYS A 97 3.05 -4.83 -0.81
CA CYS A 97 3.77 -4.87 0.47
C CYS A 97 3.09 -4.03 1.53
N SER A 98 3.03 -4.54 2.74
CA SER A 98 2.71 -3.80 3.95
C SER A 98 3.69 -4.12 5.06
N LEU A 99 3.85 -3.19 5.99
CA LEU A 99 4.64 -3.39 7.20
C LEU A 99 3.72 -3.92 8.29
N ILE A 100 4.07 -5.05 8.88
CA ILE A 100 3.35 -5.64 10.02
C ILE A 100 4.34 -6.24 11.01
N THR A 101 3.88 -6.66 12.18
CA THR A 101 4.70 -7.38 13.14
C THR A 101 4.92 -8.82 12.67
N ASP A 102 5.97 -9.47 13.16
CA ASP A 102 6.24 -10.90 12.93
C ASP A 102 5.09 -11.77 13.43
N LYS A 103 4.50 -11.45 14.58
CA LYS A 103 3.35 -12.15 15.14
C LYS A 103 2.13 -12.11 14.22
N THR A 104 1.83 -10.93 13.66
CA THR A 104 0.71 -10.78 12.72
C THR A 104 0.99 -11.52 11.42
N ASN A 105 2.22 -11.46 10.92
CA ASN A 105 2.62 -12.19 9.72
C ASN A 105 2.41 -13.70 9.84
N LEU A 106 2.80 -14.29 10.98
CA LEU A 106 2.58 -15.71 11.26
C LEU A 106 1.09 -16.08 11.32
N ASN A 107 0.25 -15.21 11.88
CA ASN A 107 -1.19 -15.45 12.00
C ASN A 107 -1.96 -15.35 10.68
N ILE A 108 -1.56 -14.44 9.78
CA ILE A 108 -2.17 -14.31 8.45
C ILE A 108 -1.75 -15.48 7.56
N SER A 109 -0.45 -15.83 7.57
CA SER A 109 0.10 -16.92 6.75
C SER A 109 -0.27 -16.79 5.26
N ASN A 110 -0.85 -17.84 4.66
CA ASN A 110 -1.23 -17.91 3.24
C ASN A 110 -2.74 -17.78 3.00
N LYS A 111 -3.50 -17.26 3.98
CA LYS A 111 -4.95 -17.07 3.82
C LYS A 111 -5.23 -16.04 2.75
N ASP A 112 -6.29 -16.25 1.98
CA ASP A 112 -6.74 -15.22 1.06
C ASP A 112 -7.18 -13.95 1.81
N PRO A 113 -7.18 -12.79 1.14
CA PRO A 113 -7.49 -11.51 1.79
C PRO A 113 -8.87 -11.48 2.43
N TYR A 114 -9.89 -12.02 1.78
CA TYR A 114 -11.25 -12.07 2.29
C TYR A 114 -11.35 -12.90 3.57
N LEU A 115 -10.70 -14.07 3.58
CA LEU A 115 -10.74 -14.98 4.73
C LEU A 115 -10.10 -14.36 5.97
N TYR A 116 -8.91 -13.77 5.86
CA TYR A 116 -8.28 -13.17 7.04
C TYR A 116 -8.98 -11.90 7.51
N LEU A 117 -9.62 -11.12 6.62
CA LEU A 117 -10.47 -10.00 7.01
C LEU A 117 -11.67 -10.46 7.83
N SER A 118 -12.40 -11.47 7.35
CA SER A 118 -13.55 -12.04 8.04
C SER A 118 -13.19 -12.52 9.44
N GLU A 119 -12.04 -13.19 9.59
CA GLU A 119 -11.52 -13.59 10.90
C GLU A 119 -11.23 -12.40 11.82
N ARG A 120 -10.67 -11.29 11.27
CA ARG A 120 -10.36 -10.10 12.07
C ARG A 120 -11.61 -9.39 12.55
N TYR A 121 -12.68 -9.33 11.75
CA TYR A 121 -13.96 -8.76 12.19
C TYR A 121 -14.55 -9.50 13.40
N ASN A 122 -14.29 -10.80 13.53
CA ASN A 122 -14.69 -11.58 14.70
C ASN A 122 -13.90 -11.27 15.97
N TRP A 123 -12.70 -10.68 15.86
CA TRP A 123 -11.82 -10.39 17.01
C TRP A 123 -11.94 -8.94 17.48
N THR A 124 -12.38 -8.05 16.60
CA THR A 124 -12.59 -6.63 16.87
C THR A 124 -13.68 -6.10 15.93
N SER A 125 -14.02 -4.82 16.00
CA SER A 125 -15.02 -4.27 15.07
C SER A 125 -14.48 -4.10 13.65
N GLU A 126 -15.35 -4.21 12.66
CA GLU A 126 -15.03 -3.92 11.26
C GLU A 126 -14.42 -2.53 11.09
N GLU A 127 -14.97 -1.51 11.78
CA GLU A 127 -14.46 -0.14 11.78
C GLU A 127 -12.99 -0.05 12.20
N ILE A 128 -12.61 -0.77 13.27
CA ILE A 128 -11.22 -0.81 13.75
C ILE A 128 -10.31 -1.47 12.70
N VAL A 129 -10.72 -2.58 12.11
CA VAL A 129 -9.94 -3.25 11.06
C VAL A 129 -9.77 -2.34 9.86
N HIS A 130 -10.85 -1.68 9.40
CA HIS A 130 -10.80 -0.72 8.30
C HIS A 130 -9.86 0.44 8.59
N SER A 131 -9.90 1.01 9.78
CA SER A 131 -8.98 2.09 10.18
C SER A 131 -7.53 1.66 10.10
N ARG A 132 -7.21 0.43 10.53
CA ARG A 132 -5.85 -0.13 10.45
C ARG A 132 -5.41 -0.34 9.01
N LEU A 133 -6.25 -0.90 8.15
CA LEU A 133 -5.95 -1.11 6.73
C LEU A 133 -5.76 0.22 5.99
N LYS A 134 -6.64 1.20 6.23
CA LYS A 134 -6.55 2.55 5.66
C LYS A 134 -5.24 3.24 6.02
N SER A 135 -4.67 3.01 7.21
CA SER A 135 -3.38 3.58 7.60
C SER A 135 -2.22 3.12 6.70
N HIS A 136 -2.40 2.04 5.95
CA HIS A 136 -1.48 1.54 4.93
C HIS A 136 -1.93 1.85 3.50
N LEU A 137 -2.95 2.70 3.31
CA LEU A 137 -3.59 2.94 2.02
C LEU A 137 -4.01 1.63 1.32
N ILE A 138 -4.54 0.68 2.07
CA ILE A 138 -5.07 -0.57 1.51
C ILE A 138 -6.50 -0.32 1.06
N PRO A 139 -6.82 -0.54 -0.23
CA PRO A 139 -8.18 -0.44 -0.75
C PRO A 139 -9.00 -1.64 -0.25
N ILE A 140 -9.97 -1.36 0.60
CA ILE A 140 -10.68 -2.39 1.37
C ILE A 140 -11.69 -3.14 0.50
N GLU A 141 -12.36 -2.45 -0.40
CA GLU A 141 -13.37 -3.07 -1.27
C GLU A 141 -12.72 -4.06 -2.25
N GLU A 142 -11.56 -3.71 -2.79
CA GLU A 142 -10.78 -4.59 -3.66
C GLU A 142 -10.22 -5.80 -2.87
N LEU A 143 -9.94 -5.63 -1.59
CA LEU A 143 -9.51 -6.71 -0.72
C LEU A 143 -10.67 -7.66 -0.37
N LYS A 144 -11.91 -7.16 -0.28
CA LYS A 144 -13.12 -7.94 -0.04
C LYS A 144 -13.53 -8.81 -1.23
N ASN A 145 -13.01 -8.54 -2.43
CA ASN A 145 -13.32 -9.30 -3.63
C ASN A 145 -12.81 -10.76 -3.60
N GLY A 146 -12.00 -11.16 -2.61
CA GLY A 146 -11.59 -12.54 -2.41
C GLY A 146 -12.76 -13.53 -2.23
N GLY A 147 -12.45 -14.74 -1.79
CA GLY A 147 -13.42 -15.83 -1.66
C GLY A 147 -13.45 -16.68 -2.93
N TYR A 148 -12.40 -17.50 -3.08
CA TYR A 148 -12.18 -18.30 -4.29
C TYR A 148 -12.73 -19.72 -4.17
N ASP A 149 -13.35 -20.05 -3.05
CA ASP A 149 -13.91 -21.38 -2.79
C ASP A 149 -15.08 -21.69 -3.73
N GLY A 150 -15.09 -22.90 -4.29
CA GLY A 150 -16.16 -23.38 -5.14
C GLY A 150 -16.06 -23.00 -6.62
N LEU A 151 -15.00 -22.29 -7.02
CA LEU A 151 -14.69 -22.00 -8.43
C LEU A 151 -13.95 -23.18 -9.07
N THR A 152 -14.06 -23.29 -10.38
CA THR A 152 -13.14 -24.13 -11.15
C THR A 152 -11.73 -23.55 -11.13
N GLU A 153 -10.72 -24.36 -11.43
CA GLU A 153 -9.32 -23.92 -11.42
C GLU A 153 -9.09 -22.69 -12.33
N GLU A 154 -9.72 -22.66 -13.50
CA GLU A 154 -9.58 -21.57 -14.46
C GLU A 154 -10.29 -20.30 -13.99
N GLU A 155 -11.50 -20.43 -13.46
CA GLU A 155 -12.25 -19.31 -12.86
C GLU A 155 -11.52 -18.74 -11.64
N GLU A 156 -10.93 -19.59 -10.79
CA GLU A 156 -10.12 -19.16 -9.65
C GLU A 156 -8.92 -18.33 -10.12
N LYS A 157 -8.18 -18.80 -11.12
CA LYS A 157 -7.01 -18.11 -11.67
C LYS A 157 -7.36 -16.73 -12.21
N GLU A 158 -8.38 -16.64 -13.05
CA GLU A 158 -8.81 -15.36 -13.64
C GLU A 158 -9.31 -14.40 -12.56
N LYS A 159 -10.11 -14.86 -11.63
CA LYS A 159 -10.60 -14.01 -10.55
C LYS A 159 -9.47 -13.48 -9.66
N ILE A 160 -8.49 -14.30 -9.31
CA ILE A 160 -7.31 -13.86 -8.55
C ILE A 160 -6.54 -12.77 -9.30
N LYS A 161 -6.36 -12.91 -10.62
CA LYS A 161 -5.69 -11.91 -11.46
C LYS A 161 -6.45 -10.59 -11.47
N GLU A 162 -7.76 -10.63 -11.69
CA GLU A 162 -8.63 -9.46 -11.72
C GLU A 162 -8.63 -8.72 -10.38
N ASP A 163 -8.85 -9.44 -9.28
CA ASP A 163 -8.88 -8.88 -7.93
C ASP A 163 -7.53 -8.26 -7.56
N PHE A 164 -6.42 -8.94 -7.84
CA PHE A 164 -5.09 -8.43 -7.59
C PHE A 164 -4.76 -7.20 -8.42
N ASN A 165 -5.09 -7.20 -9.70
CA ASN A 165 -4.86 -6.07 -10.58
C ASN A 165 -5.68 -4.84 -10.14
N SER A 166 -6.95 -5.03 -9.82
CA SER A 166 -7.81 -3.99 -9.29
C SER A 166 -7.22 -3.38 -7.99
N PHE A 167 -6.79 -4.24 -7.07
CA PHE A 167 -6.13 -3.85 -5.84
C PHE A 167 -4.87 -3.01 -6.08
N ILE A 168 -3.97 -3.44 -6.97
CA ILE A 168 -2.71 -2.74 -7.27
C ILE A 168 -2.98 -1.38 -7.89
N ILE A 169 -3.89 -1.29 -8.86
CA ILE A 169 -4.26 -0.04 -9.54
C ILE A 169 -4.86 0.94 -8.53
N LYS A 170 -5.82 0.50 -7.75
CA LYS A 170 -6.47 1.37 -6.75
C LYS A 170 -5.47 1.88 -5.71
N ARG A 171 -4.61 1.01 -5.23
CA ARG A 171 -3.57 1.39 -4.26
C ARG A 171 -2.54 2.35 -4.86
N ALA A 172 -2.21 2.22 -6.15
CA ALA A 172 -1.35 3.16 -6.86
C ALA A 172 -1.92 4.57 -6.83
N LYS A 173 -3.22 4.74 -7.12
CA LYS A 173 -3.91 6.03 -7.06
C LYS A 173 -3.80 6.69 -5.67
N TYR A 174 -4.02 5.92 -4.60
CA TYR A 174 -3.86 6.44 -3.23
C TYR A 174 -2.42 6.89 -2.96
N VAL A 175 -1.44 6.10 -3.37
CA VAL A 175 -0.02 6.44 -3.15
C VAL A 175 0.40 7.67 -3.97
N VAL A 176 -0.03 7.79 -5.21
CA VAL A 176 0.23 8.99 -6.05
C VAL A 176 -0.36 10.24 -5.41
N GLU A 177 -1.61 10.20 -4.94
CA GLU A 177 -2.24 11.33 -4.27
C GLU A 177 -1.49 11.72 -2.99
N ALA A 178 -1.04 10.73 -2.19
CA ALA A 178 -0.23 10.98 -0.99
C ALA A 178 1.12 11.63 -1.34
N ILE A 179 1.81 11.12 -2.35
CA ILE A 179 3.09 11.68 -2.83
C ILE A 179 2.89 13.10 -3.33
N SER A 180 1.84 13.39 -4.11
CA SER A 180 1.53 14.73 -4.61
C SER A 180 1.40 15.72 -3.45
N LYS A 181 0.57 15.44 -2.46
CA LYS A 181 0.39 16.30 -1.29
C LYS A 181 1.70 16.50 -0.50
N LEU A 182 2.47 15.43 -0.25
CA LEU A 182 3.75 15.52 0.44
C LEU A 182 4.75 16.41 -0.28
N THR A 183 4.76 16.39 -1.59
CA THR A 183 5.67 17.20 -2.41
C THR A 183 5.26 18.66 -2.51
N GLU A 184 4.03 18.99 -2.14
CA GLU A 184 3.51 20.34 -1.95
C GLU A 184 3.76 20.86 -0.52
N GLY A 185 4.36 20.02 0.35
CA GLY A 185 4.61 20.36 1.74
C GLY A 185 3.37 20.25 2.63
N LEU A 186 2.33 19.58 2.16
CA LEU A 186 1.08 19.40 2.91
C LEU A 186 1.17 18.21 3.86
N ASP A 187 0.49 18.30 4.98
CA ASP A 187 0.25 17.14 5.83
C ASP A 187 -0.70 16.16 5.16
N ILE A 188 -0.50 14.87 5.45
CA ILE A 188 -1.31 13.79 4.86
C ILE A 188 -2.00 12.97 5.95
N HIS A 189 -3.26 12.67 5.70
CA HIS A 189 -4.06 11.74 6.49
C HIS A 189 -4.70 10.70 5.57
N ALA A 190 -4.73 9.43 5.98
CA ALA A 190 -5.17 8.32 5.14
C ALA A 190 -6.61 8.52 4.62
N ASN A 191 -7.54 8.95 5.47
CA ASN A 191 -8.93 9.19 5.06
C ASN A 191 -9.05 10.30 4.00
N ASP A 192 -8.29 11.40 4.12
CA ASP A 192 -8.33 12.50 3.16
C ASP A 192 -7.80 12.08 1.78
N ILE A 193 -6.78 11.21 1.77
CA ILE A 193 -6.23 10.65 0.53
C ILE A 193 -7.27 9.75 -0.14
N ILE A 194 -7.85 8.83 0.61
CA ILE A 194 -8.81 7.84 0.11
C ILE A 194 -10.06 8.56 -0.43
N ASN A 195 -10.68 9.42 0.37
CA ASN A 195 -11.90 10.15 -0.03
C ASN A 195 -11.66 10.96 -1.30
N LYS A 196 -10.53 11.67 -1.40
CA LYS A 196 -10.22 12.47 -2.59
C LYS A 196 -10.10 11.65 -3.87
N VAL A 197 -9.52 10.45 -3.78
CA VAL A 197 -9.40 9.55 -4.94
C VAL A 197 -10.78 9.00 -5.33
N GLU A 198 -11.58 8.59 -4.35
CA GLU A 198 -12.92 8.07 -4.58
C GLU A 198 -13.86 9.13 -5.18
N GLU A 199 -13.81 10.38 -4.70
CA GLU A 199 -14.54 11.50 -5.29
C GLU A 199 -14.16 11.76 -6.75
N LYS A 200 -12.87 11.73 -7.09
CA LYS A 200 -12.41 11.89 -8.47
C LYS A 200 -12.92 10.78 -9.39
N GLU A 201 -12.96 9.56 -8.90
CA GLU A 201 -13.48 8.42 -9.68
C GLU A 201 -14.97 8.58 -9.95
N LEU A 202 -15.76 8.94 -8.94
CA LEU A 202 -17.19 9.19 -9.13
C LEU A 202 -17.46 10.28 -10.19
N GLN A 203 -16.70 11.38 -10.18
CA GLN A 203 -16.81 12.45 -11.16
C GLN A 203 -16.40 12.05 -12.58
N SER A 204 -15.61 11.01 -12.75
CA SER A 204 -15.19 10.53 -14.06
C SER A 204 -16.23 9.65 -14.77
N TYR A 205 -17.30 9.26 -14.08
CA TYR A 205 -18.42 8.48 -14.62
C TYR A 205 -19.64 9.34 -14.98
N GLU A 206 -19.61 10.65 -14.66
CA GLU A 206 -20.61 11.66 -15.07
C GLU A 206 -20.21 12.35 -16.37
#